data_698b4035efff0e7e6cc3736a46d26144
#
_entry.id   698b4035efff0e7e6cc3736a46d26144
#
_cell.length_a   1.000
_cell.length_b   1.000
_cell.length_c   1.000
_cell.angle_alpha   90.00
_cell.angle_beta   90.00
_cell.angle_gamma   90.00
#
_symmetry.space_group_name_H-M   'P 1'
#
loop_
_entity.id
_entity.type
_entity.pdbx_description
1 polymer ?
#
loop_
_entity_poly.entity_id
_entity_poly.type
_entity_poly.pdbx_seq_one_letter_code
_entity_poly.pdbx_strand_id
1 'polypeptide(L)'
;MIFRNCRKLAFIVFLVLFLNLLFAEKLLTVAESSNYTRTAQYSEVMDFIGKLQKRNRHLRLEIIAESIEGRDVPMLILGDPLPGSYKDMKYDDRLVVYIQANIHAGEIEGKAAALMLARNILLGEQREFLDNMVILIAPIFNPDGNEKFSKDNRKRQNGPDKVGVRHNGQMLDLNRDAVKVETPEIQGLLKNVLNTWDPALVIDCHTTNGSKHEEPVTFVWGNNPNGDKRLIDFMWSEFRPFLKNNMRNKFAIESVEYGHFMDYKNPEKGWKSVGPEARYLVNYISLRNRLSLLNENYSYAGYETRVKGAYAFLSSSLTFCYNSKNKIREFLKQADQETIQKGLTPSKADSFIVDYKQVPYQNELTLKVYE
;
A
#
# COMPACT_ATOMS: atom_id res chain seq x y z
N MET A 1 -62.35 -2.11 11.15
CA MET A 1 -61.75 -2.29 9.80
C MET A 1 -60.43 -1.49 9.61
N ILE A 2 -60.36 -0.28 10.14
CA ILE A 2 -59.17 0.63 10.00
C ILE A 2 -57.88 0.06 10.64
N PHE A 3 -57.93 -0.50 11.85
CA PHE A 3 -56.77 -1.06 12.55
C PHE A 3 -56.10 -2.27 11.85
N ARG A 4 -56.87 -3.02 11.07
CA ARG A 4 -56.34 -4.19 10.34
C ARG A 4 -55.56 -3.79 9.08
N ASN A 5 -55.92 -2.65 8.49
CA ASN A 5 -55.18 -2.09 7.34
C ASN A 5 -53.88 -1.40 7.74
N CYS A 6 -53.83 -0.71 8.90
CA CYS A 6 -52.60 -0.12 9.42
C CYS A 6 -51.52 -1.17 9.75
N ARG A 7 -51.91 -2.33 10.31
CA ARG A 7 -50.97 -3.43 10.59
C ARG A 7 -50.41 -4.04 9.29
N LYS A 8 -51.25 -4.19 8.27
CA LYS A 8 -50.77 -4.68 6.95
C LYS A 8 -49.81 -3.68 6.28
N LEU A 9 -50.14 -2.38 6.36
CA LEU A 9 -49.28 -1.34 5.80
C LEU A 9 -47.93 -1.26 6.54
N ALA A 10 -47.91 -1.33 7.86
CA ALA A 10 -46.72 -1.36 8.68
C ALA A 10 -45.85 -2.61 8.37
N PHE A 11 -46.47 -3.77 8.16
CA PHE A 11 -45.75 -4.99 7.79
C PHE A 11 -45.16 -4.90 6.37
N ILE A 12 -45.86 -4.32 5.41
CA ILE A 12 -45.37 -4.11 4.04
C ILE A 12 -44.20 -3.11 4.04
N VAL A 13 -44.31 -2.01 4.78
CA VAL A 13 -43.23 -1.03 4.92
C VAL A 13 -42.02 -1.66 5.60
N PHE A 14 -42.21 -2.44 6.64
CA PHE A 14 -41.14 -3.19 7.30
C PHE A 14 -40.50 -4.22 6.37
N LEU A 15 -41.28 -4.96 5.59
CA LEU A 15 -40.79 -5.94 4.62
C LEU A 15 -39.99 -5.26 3.47
N VAL A 16 -40.48 -4.12 2.98
CA VAL A 16 -39.79 -3.33 1.96
C VAL A 16 -38.49 -2.73 2.49
N LEU A 17 -38.47 -2.22 3.72
CA LEU A 17 -37.28 -1.75 4.40
C LEU A 17 -36.30 -2.89 4.68
N PHE A 18 -36.81 -4.05 5.11
CA PHE A 18 -35.96 -5.24 5.35
C PHE A 18 -35.41 -5.83 4.05
N LEU A 19 -36.18 -5.86 2.97
CA LEU A 19 -35.72 -6.24 1.65
C LEU A 19 -34.67 -5.26 1.11
N ASN A 20 -34.83 -3.95 1.29
CA ASN A 20 -33.81 -2.96 0.90
C ASN A 20 -32.53 -3.09 1.75
N LEU A 21 -32.61 -3.51 3.00
CA LEU A 21 -31.43 -3.84 3.82
C LEU A 21 -30.72 -5.12 3.37
N LEU A 22 -31.47 -6.11 2.87
CA LEU A 22 -30.94 -7.36 2.31
C LEU A 22 -30.31 -7.19 0.92
N PHE A 23 -30.71 -6.16 0.17
CA PHE A 23 -30.22 -5.84 -1.17
C PHE A 23 -29.41 -4.53 -1.22
N ALA A 24 -28.76 -4.13 -0.12
CA ALA A 24 -27.72 -3.10 -0.23
C ALA A 24 -26.64 -3.62 -1.19
N GLU A 25 -26.73 -3.21 -2.45
CA GLU A 25 -25.84 -3.65 -3.51
C GLU A 25 -24.37 -3.46 -3.06
N LYS A 26 -23.65 -4.57 -3.01
CA LYS A 26 -22.24 -4.55 -2.59
C LYS A 26 -21.47 -3.65 -3.56
N LEU A 27 -20.78 -2.66 -3.04
CA LEU A 27 -19.93 -1.79 -3.84
C LEU A 27 -18.71 -2.58 -4.31
N LEU A 28 -18.76 -3.15 -5.51
CA LEU A 28 -17.70 -3.93 -6.08
C LEU A 28 -16.70 -3.04 -6.84
N THR A 29 -15.42 -3.34 -6.72
CA THR A 29 -14.39 -2.78 -7.59
C THR A 29 -14.54 -3.33 -9.01
N VAL A 30 -13.87 -2.71 -9.99
CA VAL A 30 -13.88 -3.21 -11.37
C VAL A 30 -13.28 -4.62 -11.45
N ALA A 31 -12.24 -4.91 -10.66
CA ALA A 31 -11.68 -6.25 -10.58
C ALA A 31 -12.72 -7.29 -10.13
N GLU A 32 -13.44 -7.01 -9.04
CA GLU A 32 -14.49 -7.91 -8.53
C GLU A 32 -15.67 -8.05 -9.51
N SER A 33 -16.18 -6.93 -10.01
CA SER A 33 -17.38 -6.93 -10.91
C SER A 33 -17.11 -7.55 -12.27
N SER A 34 -15.86 -7.55 -12.72
CA SER A 34 -15.44 -8.21 -13.97
C SER A 34 -14.96 -9.65 -13.75
N ASN A 35 -15.12 -10.21 -12.55
CA ASN A 35 -14.55 -11.50 -12.18
C ASN A 35 -13.04 -11.59 -12.50
N TYR A 36 -12.32 -10.52 -12.13
CA TYR A 36 -10.87 -10.36 -12.30
C TYR A 36 -10.36 -10.47 -13.75
N THR A 37 -11.19 -10.12 -14.74
CA THR A 37 -10.78 -10.14 -16.15
C THR A 37 -10.27 -8.80 -16.65
N ARG A 38 -10.51 -7.70 -15.92
CA ARG A 38 -10.02 -6.36 -16.28
C ARG A 38 -9.68 -5.50 -15.06
N THR A 39 -8.87 -4.47 -15.26
CA THR A 39 -8.53 -3.46 -14.26
C THR A 39 -9.26 -2.13 -14.54
N ALA A 40 -9.37 -1.28 -13.52
CA ALA A 40 -10.10 -0.01 -13.62
C ALA A 40 -9.32 1.05 -14.43
N GLN A 41 -10.05 1.81 -15.24
CA GLN A 41 -9.63 3.09 -15.77
C GLN A 41 -9.71 4.18 -14.68
N TYR A 42 -9.10 5.33 -14.93
CA TYR A 42 -9.10 6.46 -14.01
C TYR A 42 -10.53 6.89 -13.60
N SER A 43 -11.41 7.06 -14.59
CA SER A 43 -12.79 7.46 -14.34
C SER A 43 -13.56 6.45 -13.47
N GLU A 44 -13.30 5.15 -13.63
CA GLU A 44 -13.92 4.09 -12.84
C GLU A 44 -13.40 4.07 -11.39
N VAL A 45 -12.12 4.41 -11.18
CA VAL A 45 -11.56 4.61 -9.84
C VAL A 45 -12.25 5.79 -9.14
N MET A 46 -12.38 6.93 -9.83
CA MET A 46 -13.03 8.12 -9.29
C MET A 46 -14.53 7.91 -9.02
N ASP A 47 -15.23 7.17 -9.87
CA ASP A 47 -16.64 6.79 -9.65
C ASP A 47 -16.81 5.89 -8.41
N PHE A 48 -15.92 4.92 -8.22
CA PHE A 48 -15.91 4.08 -7.02
C PHE A 48 -15.69 4.93 -5.75
N ILE A 49 -14.71 5.84 -5.77
CA ILE A 49 -14.42 6.75 -4.64
C ILE A 49 -15.66 7.61 -4.36
N GLY A 50 -16.27 8.22 -5.37
CA GLY A 50 -17.48 9.04 -5.21
C GLY A 50 -18.66 8.27 -4.64
N LYS A 51 -18.85 7.01 -5.05
CA LYS A 51 -19.88 6.11 -4.48
C LYS A 51 -19.58 5.78 -3.01
N LEU A 52 -18.31 5.58 -2.67
CA LEU A 52 -17.89 5.29 -1.30
C LEU A 52 -18.09 6.51 -0.39
N GLN A 53 -17.74 7.72 -0.85
CA GLN A 53 -17.97 8.98 -0.12
C GLN A 53 -19.45 9.23 0.19
N LYS A 54 -20.33 8.94 -0.77
CA LYS A 54 -21.79 9.07 -0.55
C LYS A 54 -22.34 8.13 0.51
N ARG A 55 -21.66 7.01 0.78
CA ARG A 55 -22.08 5.97 1.72
C ARG A 55 -21.48 6.11 3.12
N ASN A 56 -20.42 6.92 3.28
CA ASN A 56 -19.73 7.01 4.56
C ASN A 56 -19.08 8.39 4.80
N ARG A 57 -19.37 8.99 5.96
CA ARG A 57 -18.88 10.31 6.37
C ARG A 57 -17.43 10.29 6.91
N HIS A 58 -16.86 9.12 7.14
CA HIS A 58 -15.50 8.94 7.66
C HIS A 58 -14.44 8.89 6.56
N LEU A 59 -14.80 9.41 5.38
CA LEU A 59 -13.95 9.51 4.20
C LEU A 59 -13.97 10.93 3.65
N ARG A 60 -12.76 11.49 3.45
CA ARG A 60 -12.51 12.69 2.67
C ARG A 60 -11.57 12.36 1.51
N LEU A 61 -11.76 13.03 0.38
CA LEU A 61 -10.85 13.00 -0.76
C LEU A 61 -10.01 14.27 -0.76
N GLU A 62 -8.70 14.11 -0.88
CA GLU A 62 -7.74 15.17 -1.17
C GLU A 62 -6.96 14.84 -2.45
N ILE A 63 -6.33 15.84 -3.05
CA ILE A 63 -5.51 15.68 -4.25
C ILE A 63 -4.05 15.87 -3.86
N ILE A 64 -3.23 14.87 -4.14
CA ILE A 64 -1.78 14.89 -3.87
C ILE A 64 -1.08 15.81 -4.87
N ALA A 65 -1.40 15.67 -6.15
CA ALA A 65 -0.80 16.37 -7.27
C ALA A 65 -1.76 16.38 -8.47
N GLU A 66 -1.48 17.22 -9.44
CA GLU A 66 -1.98 17.13 -10.80
C GLU A 66 -0.88 16.55 -11.68
N SER A 67 -1.18 15.51 -12.45
CA SER A 67 -0.23 14.89 -13.38
C SER A 67 0.03 15.78 -14.59
N ILE A 68 1.07 15.48 -15.38
CA ILE A 68 1.43 16.29 -16.53
C ILE A 68 0.34 16.30 -17.63
N GLU A 69 -0.51 15.30 -17.69
CA GLU A 69 -1.66 15.24 -18.62
C GLU A 69 -2.96 15.80 -17.99
N GLY A 70 -2.86 16.50 -16.84
CA GLY A 70 -3.98 17.19 -16.19
C GLY A 70 -4.95 16.28 -15.42
N ARG A 71 -4.48 15.13 -14.91
CA ARG A 71 -5.29 14.24 -14.05
C ARG A 71 -4.90 14.42 -12.59
N ASP A 72 -5.90 14.51 -11.74
CA ASP A 72 -5.69 14.51 -10.30
C ASP A 72 -5.12 13.17 -9.81
N VAL A 73 -4.16 13.23 -8.87
CA VAL A 73 -3.71 12.07 -8.09
C VAL A 73 -4.51 12.03 -6.79
N PRO A 74 -5.54 11.17 -6.68
CA PRO A 74 -6.46 11.17 -5.55
C PRO A 74 -5.86 10.50 -4.33
N MET A 75 -6.17 11.04 -3.15
CA MET A 75 -5.87 10.44 -1.85
C MET A 75 -7.13 10.41 -0.98
N LEU A 76 -7.54 9.22 -0.59
CA LEU A 76 -8.59 9.01 0.39
C LEU A 76 -8.02 9.17 1.79
N ILE A 77 -8.70 9.90 2.65
CA ILE A 77 -8.39 10.03 4.07
C ILE A 77 -9.51 9.36 4.86
N LEU A 78 -9.17 8.29 5.57
CA LEU A 78 -10.09 7.53 6.40
C LEU A 78 -9.79 7.78 7.87
N GLY A 79 -10.80 8.10 8.67
CA GLY A 79 -10.62 8.34 10.11
C GLY A 79 -11.95 8.39 10.87
N ASP A 80 -11.94 7.97 12.13
CA ASP A 80 -13.07 8.08 13.05
C ASP A 80 -12.59 8.53 14.43
N PRO A 81 -12.73 9.82 14.81
CA PRO A 81 -13.27 10.90 13.99
C PRO A 81 -12.38 11.21 12.77
N LEU A 82 -12.99 11.69 11.68
CA LEU A 82 -12.25 12.14 10.51
C LEU A 82 -11.52 13.46 10.86
N PRO A 83 -10.16 13.52 10.73
CA PRO A 83 -9.43 14.75 10.99
C PRO A 83 -9.81 15.83 9.96
N GLY A 84 -9.98 17.07 10.41
CA GLY A 84 -10.29 18.22 9.53
C GLY A 84 -9.13 18.55 8.59
N SER A 85 -7.89 18.32 9.04
CA SER A 85 -6.66 18.49 8.28
C SER A 85 -5.50 17.72 8.91
N TYR A 86 -4.33 17.68 8.23
CA TYR A 86 -3.11 17.12 8.80
C TYR A 86 -2.66 17.83 10.11
N LYS A 87 -3.05 19.09 10.31
CA LYS A 87 -2.69 19.87 11.51
C LYS A 87 -3.30 19.29 12.79
N ASP A 88 -4.42 18.61 12.66
CA ASP A 88 -5.11 17.99 13.79
C ASP A 88 -4.32 16.82 14.35
N MET A 89 -3.47 16.18 13.51
CA MET A 89 -2.61 15.07 13.91
C MET A 89 -1.60 15.42 15.00
N LYS A 90 -1.32 16.72 15.20
CA LYS A 90 -0.49 17.17 16.33
C LYS A 90 -1.08 16.80 17.70
N TYR A 91 -2.41 16.71 17.77
CA TYR A 91 -3.18 16.43 19.00
C TYR A 91 -3.85 15.06 18.98
N ASP A 92 -3.63 14.29 17.91
CA ASP A 92 -4.18 12.95 17.69
C ASP A 92 -3.10 11.92 18.00
N ASP A 93 -3.45 10.90 18.76
CA ASP A 93 -2.48 9.85 19.11
C ASP A 93 -2.51 8.65 18.16
N ARG A 94 -3.38 8.67 17.15
CA ARG A 94 -3.45 7.65 16.12
C ARG A 94 -2.22 7.69 15.21
N LEU A 95 -1.84 6.54 14.68
CA LEU A 95 -0.82 6.47 13.63
C LEU A 95 -1.39 7.00 12.31
N VAL A 96 -0.60 7.74 11.57
CA VAL A 96 -0.88 7.96 10.14
C VAL A 96 -0.23 6.84 9.35
N VAL A 97 -1.02 6.14 8.51
CA VAL A 97 -0.53 5.10 7.60
C VAL A 97 -0.88 5.52 6.17
N TYR A 98 0.11 5.56 5.30
CA TYR A 98 -0.08 5.87 3.88
C TYR A 98 0.11 4.64 3.01
N ILE A 99 -0.88 4.37 2.17
CA ILE A 99 -0.88 3.26 1.21
C ILE A 99 -0.91 3.85 -0.20
N GLN A 100 0.08 3.50 -0.99
CA GLN A 100 0.20 3.91 -2.37
C GLN A 100 0.13 2.69 -3.29
N ALA A 101 -0.57 2.82 -4.39
CA ALA A 101 -0.64 1.79 -5.41
C ALA A 101 -0.53 2.40 -6.81
N ASN A 102 -0.14 1.57 -7.77
CA ASN A 102 -0.14 1.93 -9.19
C ASN A 102 0.89 3.03 -9.55
N ILE A 103 2.00 3.13 -8.82
CA ILE A 103 3.14 3.98 -9.20
C ILE A 103 3.70 3.53 -10.58
N HIS A 104 3.77 2.23 -10.80
CA HIS A 104 3.91 1.65 -12.12
C HIS A 104 2.52 1.21 -12.61
N ALA A 105 1.97 1.92 -13.56
CA ALA A 105 0.54 1.79 -13.85
C ALA A 105 0.11 0.47 -14.52
N GLY A 106 1.06 -0.33 -14.98
CA GLY A 106 0.80 -1.71 -15.41
C GLY A 106 0.71 -2.72 -14.25
N GLU A 107 1.06 -2.33 -13.04
CA GLU A 107 1.03 -3.11 -11.80
C GLU A 107 -0.29 -2.79 -11.08
N ILE A 108 -1.30 -3.61 -11.29
CA ILE A 108 -2.70 -3.22 -11.17
C ILE A 108 -3.44 -3.78 -9.94
N GLU A 109 -2.91 -4.80 -9.30
CA GLU A 109 -3.56 -5.49 -8.17
C GLU A 109 -3.63 -4.63 -6.92
N GLY A 110 -2.57 -3.84 -6.65
CA GLY A 110 -2.54 -2.90 -5.52
C GLY A 110 -3.67 -1.86 -5.60
N LYS A 111 -3.98 -1.35 -6.80
CA LYS A 111 -5.10 -0.45 -7.04
C LYS A 111 -6.44 -1.05 -6.62
N ALA A 112 -6.71 -2.28 -7.08
CA ALA A 112 -7.94 -2.99 -6.73
C ALA A 112 -8.00 -3.30 -5.23
N ALA A 113 -6.91 -3.82 -4.66
CA ALA A 113 -6.82 -4.19 -3.25
C ALA A 113 -6.98 -2.99 -2.31
N ALA A 114 -6.40 -1.84 -2.65
CA ALA A 114 -6.52 -0.60 -1.87
C ALA A 114 -7.97 -0.07 -1.84
N LEU A 115 -8.68 -0.12 -2.96
CA LEU A 115 -10.10 0.24 -3.02
C LEU A 115 -10.98 -0.75 -2.25
N MET A 116 -10.69 -2.07 -2.35
CA MET A 116 -11.37 -3.09 -1.54
C MET A 116 -11.15 -2.86 -0.04
N LEU A 117 -9.93 -2.54 0.35
CA LEU A 117 -9.56 -2.24 1.73
C LEU A 117 -10.30 -1.01 2.25
N ALA A 118 -10.30 0.10 1.51
CA ALA A 118 -11.05 1.31 1.87
C ALA A 118 -12.54 1.02 2.09
N ARG A 119 -13.17 0.27 1.17
CA ARG A 119 -14.55 -0.18 1.32
C ARG A 119 -14.76 -1.03 2.57
N ASN A 120 -13.91 -2.01 2.81
CA ASN A 120 -14.08 -2.94 3.93
C ASN A 120 -13.82 -2.27 5.30
N ILE A 121 -12.96 -1.26 5.36
CA ILE A 121 -12.79 -0.42 6.55
C ILE A 121 -14.04 0.44 6.79
N LEU A 122 -14.59 1.06 5.75
CA LEU A 122 -15.69 2.02 5.90
C LEU A 122 -17.07 1.37 5.99
N LEU A 123 -17.29 0.28 5.26
CA LEU A 123 -18.61 -0.36 5.10
C LEU A 123 -18.65 -1.82 5.58
N GLY A 124 -17.52 -2.37 6.02
CA GLY A 124 -17.37 -3.76 6.41
C GLY A 124 -16.88 -3.95 7.85
N GLU A 125 -16.15 -5.04 8.06
CA GLU A 125 -15.78 -5.56 9.39
C GLU A 125 -14.43 -5.05 9.90
N GLN A 126 -13.74 -4.14 9.18
CA GLN A 126 -12.39 -3.68 9.55
C GLN A 126 -12.37 -2.23 10.09
N ARG A 127 -13.52 -1.75 10.56
CA ARG A 127 -13.66 -0.38 11.06
C ARG A 127 -12.78 -0.10 12.29
N GLU A 128 -12.49 -1.11 13.07
CA GLU A 128 -11.61 -1.02 14.25
C GLU A 128 -10.23 -0.42 13.94
N PHE A 129 -9.75 -0.53 12.72
CA PHE A 129 -8.47 0.10 12.35
C PHE A 129 -8.48 1.63 12.56
N LEU A 130 -9.64 2.27 12.45
CA LEU A 130 -9.77 3.72 12.63
C LEU A 130 -9.65 4.17 14.10
N ASP A 131 -9.74 3.25 15.06
CA ASP A 131 -9.55 3.56 16.49
C ASP A 131 -8.08 3.94 16.77
N ASN A 132 -7.14 3.34 16.04
CA ASN A 132 -5.71 3.50 16.25
C ASN A 132 -4.98 4.16 15.07
N MET A 133 -5.67 4.39 13.94
CA MET A 133 -5.05 4.91 12.72
C MET A 133 -5.92 5.93 11.99
N VAL A 134 -5.24 6.89 11.36
CA VAL A 134 -5.75 7.65 10.21
C VAL A 134 -5.09 7.04 8.99
N ILE A 135 -5.89 6.55 8.05
CA ILE A 135 -5.39 5.80 6.89
C ILE A 135 -5.55 6.64 5.63
N LEU A 136 -4.43 6.90 4.97
CA LEU A 136 -4.33 7.63 3.71
C LEU A 136 -4.14 6.62 2.58
N ILE A 137 -4.95 6.69 1.53
CA ILE A 137 -4.87 5.72 0.42
C ILE A 137 -4.84 6.46 -0.91
N ALA A 138 -3.75 6.34 -1.66
CA ALA A 138 -3.63 6.76 -3.05
C ALA A 138 -3.74 5.52 -3.97
N PRO A 139 -4.93 5.17 -4.46
CA PRO A 139 -5.12 3.91 -5.19
C PRO A 139 -4.58 3.95 -6.61
N ILE A 140 -4.38 5.13 -7.17
CA ILE A 140 -3.89 5.36 -8.54
C ILE A 140 -2.91 6.53 -8.53
N PHE A 141 -1.63 6.22 -8.24
CA PHE A 141 -0.58 7.25 -8.11
C PHE A 141 -0.05 7.74 -9.45
N ASN A 142 -0.12 6.91 -10.50
CA ASN A 142 0.27 7.25 -11.86
C ASN A 142 -0.96 7.21 -12.79
N PRO A 143 -1.82 8.24 -12.77
CA PRO A 143 -3.05 8.24 -13.55
C PRO A 143 -2.79 8.30 -15.06
N ASP A 144 -1.72 8.98 -15.51
CA ASP A 144 -1.41 9.09 -16.94
C ASP A 144 -0.95 7.77 -17.54
N GLY A 145 -0.05 7.08 -16.84
CA GLY A 145 0.39 5.74 -17.23
C GLY A 145 -0.77 4.73 -17.21
N ASN A 146 -1.72 4.91 -16.27
CA ASN A 146 -2.90 4.04 -16.18
C ASN A 146 -3.75 4.09 -17.43
N GLU A 147 -3.97 5.26 -18.02
CA GLU A 147 -4.84 5.41 -19.20
C GLU A 147 -4.21 4.92 -20.50
N LYS A 148 -2.92 4.64 -20.53
CA LYS A 148 -2.20 4.08 -21.70
C LYS A 148 -2.33 2.56 -21.78
N PHE A 149 -3.57 2.05 -21.84
CA PHE A 149 -3.88 0.64 -21.85
C PHE A 149 -3.38 -0.07 -23.13
N SER A 150 -2.54 -1.11 -22.94
CA SER A 150 -2.11 -1.99 -24.02
C SER A 150 -1.86 -3.41 -23.50
N LYS A 151 -2.06 -4.41 -24.37
CA LYS A 151 -1.65 -5.80 -24.12
C LYS A 151 -0.13 -6.00 -24.16
N ASP A 152 0.58 -5.03 -24.73
CA ASP A 152 2.04 -5.09 -24.87
C ASP A 152 2.80 -4.56 -23.66
N ASN A 153 2.14 -3.87 -22.73
CA ASN A 153 2.78 -3.21 -21.61
C ASN A 153 3.37 -4.19 -20.57
N ARG A 154 2.72 -5.34 -20.34
CA ARG A 154 3.14 -6.35 -19.35
C ARG A 154 2.94 -7.78 -19.88
N LYS A 155 3.57 -8.12 -21.01
CA LYS A 155 3.39 -9.39 -21.73
C LYS A 155 3.60 -10.67 -20.91
N ARG A 156 4.40 -10.59 -19.85
CA ARG A 156 4.70 -11.74 -18.97
C ARG A 156 3.78 -11.83 -17.75
N GLN A 157 2.94 -10.81 -17.52
CA GLN A 157 2.02 -10.79 -16.41
C GLN A 157 0.78 -11.62 -16.73
N ASN A 158 0.37 -12.52 -15.83
CA ASN A 158 -0.78 -13.38 -16.03
C ASN A 158 -2.09 -12.59 -15.78
N GLY A 159 -2.64 -12.01 -16.85
CA GLY A 159 -3.86 -11.21 -16.88
C GLY A 159 -3.85 -9.95 -16.01
N PRO A 160 -4.79 -9.04 -16.25
CA PRO A 160 -5.63 -8.89 -17.45
C PRO A 160 -4.85 -8.59 -18.72
N ASP A 161 -5.49 -8.79 -19.87
CA ASP A 161 -4.86 -8.60 -21.19
C ASP A 161 -4.35 -7.19 -21.44
N LYS A 162 -5.10 -6.18 -20.98
CA LYS A 162 -4.75 -4.77 -21.14
C LYS A 162 -4.53 -4.11 -19.80
N VAL A 163 -3.38 -3.50 -19.66
CA VAL A 163 -2.96 -2.75 -18.46
C VAL A 163 -2.26 -1.46 -18.87
N GLY A 164 -2.08 -0.53 -17.93
CA GLY A 164 -1.33 0.71 -18.13
C GLY A 164 0.16 0.48 -18.38
N VAL A 165 0.88 1.57 -18.64
CA VAL A 165 2.32 1.56 -18.87
C VAL A 165 3.07 1.91 -17.57
N ARG A 166 4.32 1.43 -17.43
CA ARG A 166 5.14 1.68 -16.24
C ARG A 166 5.36 3.17 -15.95
N HIS A 167 5.68 3.93 -16.98
CA HIS A 167 6.10 5.33 -16.89
C HIS A 167 4.92 6.28 -16.76
N ASN A 168 5.15 7.48 -16.21
CA ASN A 168 4.17 8.57 -16.15
C ASN A 168 3.98 9.27 -17.51
N GLY A 169 3.24 10.38 -17.54
CA GLY A 169 3.01 11.16 -18.75
C GLY A 169 4.27 11.73 -19.40
N GLN A 170 5.34 11.93 -18.63
CA GLN A 170 6.65 12.38 -19.08
C GLN A 170 7.61 11.25 -19.50
N MET A 171 7.14 10.01 -19.53
CA MET A 171 7.97 8.81 -19.75
C MET A 171 9.06 8.60 -18.69
N LEU A 172 8.85 9.10 -17.47
CA LEU A 172 9.74 8.92 -16.34
C LEU A 172 9.24 7.79 -15.43
N ASP A 173 10.19 7.09 -14.78
CA ASP A 173 9.89 6.08 -13.76
C ASP A 173 9.77 6.76 -12.40
N LEU A 174 8.56 6.88 -11.88
CA LEU A 174 8.26 7.55 -10.61
C LEU A 174 8.99 6.89 -9.42
N ASN A 175 9.23 5.57 -9.45
CA ASN A 175 10.01 4.88 -8.41
C ASN A 175 11.53 4.95 -8.66
N ARG A 176 11.99 5.98 -9.35
CA ARG A 176 13.41 6.39 -9.49
C ARG A 176 13.60 7.86 -9.16
N ASP A 177 12.51 8.54 -8.80
CA ASP A 177 12.46 10.00 -8.68
C ASP A 177 12.48 10.51 -7.22
N ALA A 178 12.48 9.63 -6.22
CA ALA A 178 12.40 10.02 -4.81
C ALA A 178 13.50 11.02 -4.35
N VAL A 179 14.67 11.01 -5.00
CA VAL A 179 15.78 11.93 -4.70
C VAL A 179 15.81 13.11 -5.65
N LYS A 180 15.52 12.91 -6.93
CA LYS A 180 15.58 13.99 -7.95
C LYS A 180 14.39 14.93 -7.86
N VAL A 181 13.19 14.39 -7.57
CA VAL A 181 11.96 15.14 -7.37
C VAL A 181 11.59 15.97 -8.61
N GLU A 182 11.73 15.37 -9.80
CA GLU A 182 11.49 16.03 -11.09
C GLU A 182 10.01 15.99 -11.51
N THR A 183 9.27 14.96 -11.06
CA THR A 183 7.88 14.71 -11.48
C THR A 183 6.86 15.39 -10.57
N PRO A 184 5.73 15.90 -11.10
CA PRO A 184 4.69 16.52 -10.28
C PRO A 184 4.10 15.56 -9.24
N GLU A 185 3.98 14.28 -9.56
CA GLU A 185 3.47 13.25 -8.67
C GLU A 185 4.36 13.09 -7.43
N ILE A 186 5.69 13.00 -7.62
CA ILE A 186 6.66 12.88 -6.50
C ILE A 186 6.77 14.20 -5.73
N GLN A 187 6.75 15.35 -6.41
CA GLN A 187 6.70 16.66 -5.74
C GLN A 187 5.47 16.76 -4.84
N GLY A 188 4.31 16.37 -5.34
CA GLY A 188 3.07 16.33 -4.58
C GLY A 188 3.12 15.36 -3.40
N LEU A 189 3.65 14.15 -3.59
CA LEU A 189 3.86 13.18 -2.51
C LEU A 189 4.71 13.77 -1.38
N LEU A 190 5.86 14.37 -1.70
CA LEU A 190 6.72 14.97 -0.69
C LEU A 190 6.03 16.12 0.03
N LYS A 191 5.43 17.04 -0.72
CA LYS A 191 4.84 18.28 -0.18
C LYS A 191 3.56 18.01 0.61
N ASN A 192 2.63 17.26 0.01
CA ASN A 192 1.25 17.15 0.47
C ASN A 192 0.96 15.89 1.29
N VAL A 193 1.91 14.95 1.37
CA VAL A 193 1.79 13.72 2.17
C VAL A 193 2.92 13.61 3.18
N LEU A 194 4.17 13.44 2.71
CA LEU A 194 5.28 13.11 3.61
C LEU A 194 5.67 14.26 4.55
N ASN A 195 5.59 15.52 4.09
CA ASN A 195 5.95 16.69 4.89
C ASN A 195 4.76 17.27 5.69
N THR A 196 3.54 16.81 5.44
CA THR A 196 2.33 17.33 6.11
C THR A 196 1.71 16.30 7.03
N TRP A 197 1.35 15.12 6.51
CA TRP A 197 0.76 14.05 7.29
C TRP A 197 1.77 13.20 8.07
N ASP A 198 3.04 13.23 7.65
CA ASP A 198 4.17 12.53 8.26
C ASP A 198 3.86 11.06 8.63
N PRO A 199 3.53 10.21 7.65
CA PRO A 199 3.04 8.87 7.92
C PRO A 199 4.10 8.02 8.65
N ALA A 200 3.66 7.37 9.73
CA ALA A 200 4.47 6.42 10.50
C ALA A 200 4.87 5.19 9.67
N LEU A 201 3.99 4.77 8.77
CA LEU A 201 4.23 3.68 7.82
C LEU A 201 3.77 4.10 6.42
N VAL A 202 4.62 3.83 5.43
CA VAL A 202 4.32 3.96 4.01
C VAL A 202 4.36 2.58 3.36
N ILE A 203 3.31 2.21 2.64
CA ILE A 203 3.22 0.95 1.89
C ILE A 203 3.09 1.29 0.40
N ASP A 204 4.00 0.78 -0.42
CA ASP A 204 4.00 0.92 -1.88
C ASP A 204 3.73 -0.43 -2.54
N CYS A 205 2.68 -0.50 -3.37
CA CYS A 205 2.19 -1.75 -3.96
C CYS A 205 2.68 -1.92 -5.40
N HIS A 206 3.36 -3.03 -5.64
CA HIS A 206 4.01 -3.38 -6.90
C HIS A 206 3.69 -4.80 -7.38
N THR A 207 4.20 -5.13 -8.56
CA THR A 207 4.18 -6.46 -9.17
C THR A 207 5.57 -6.83 -9.67
N THR A 208 6.14 -7.90 -9.13
CA THR A 208 7.45 -8.40 -9.55
C THR A 208 7.41 -9.05 -10.94
N ASN A 209 8.53 -9.00 -11.64
CA ASN A 209 8.77 -9.82 -12.85
C ASN A 209 9.85 -10.88 -12.62
N GLY A 210 10.24 -11.09 -11.37
CA GLY A 210 11.49 -11.74 -11.00
C GLY A 210 11.53 -13.24 -11.16
N SER A 211 12.04 -13.88 -10.14
CA SER A 211 12.29 -15.32 -10.07
C SER A 211 10.99 -16.11 -10.11
N LYS A 212 11.07 -17.33 -10.61
CA LYS A 212 9.95 -18.27 -10.54
C LYS A 212 9.91 -18.88 -9.16
N HIS A 213 8.88 -18.57 -8.39
CA HIS A 213 8.62 -19.10 -7.04
C HIS A 213 7.11 -19.33 -6.85
N GLU A 214 6.73 -20.05 -5.82
CA GLU A 214 5.32 -20.39 -5.56
C GLU A 214 4.58 -19.29 -4.78
N GLU A 215 5.28 -18.58 -3.91
CA GLU A 215 4.66 -17.59 -3.03
C GLU A 215 4.05 -16.46 -3.85
N PRO A 216 2.73 -16.20 -3.71
CA PRO A 216 2.05 -15.18 -4.51
C PRO A 216 2.40 -13.75 -4.11
N VAL A 217 3.01 -13.57 -2.95
CA VAL A 217 3.39 -12.26 -2.41
C VAL A 217 4.84 -12.27 -1.97
N THR A 218 5.61 -11.31 -2.46
CA THR A 218 6.91 -10.98 -1.89
C THR A 218 6.90 -9.57 -1.32
N PHE A 219 7.78 -9.28 -0.37
CA PHE A 219 7.84 -7.97 0.27
C PHE A 219 9.23 -7.65 0.80
N VAL A 220 9.50 -6.35 0.94
CA VAL A 220 10.71 -5.85 1.57
C VAL A 220 10.40 -4.51 2.25
N TRP A 221 11.23 -4.14 3.21
CA TRP A 221 11.21 -2.82 3.85
C TRP A 221 12.46 -2.03 3.51
N GLY A 222 12.49 -0.77 3.89
CA GLY A 222 13.66 0.07 3.68
C GLY A 222 14.89 -0.53 4.37
N ASN A 223 15.93 -0.77 3.58
CA ASN A 223 17.15 -1.48 3.99
C ASN A 223 18.42 -0.67 3.70
N ASN A 224 18.29 0.65 3.49
CA ASN A 224 19.47 1.49 3.34
C ASN A 224 20.29 1.47 4.65
N PRO A 225 21.59 1.16 4.60
CA PRO A 225 22.41 1.00 5.79
C PRO A 225 22.63 2.29 6.60
N ASN A 226 22.26 3.45 6.05
CA ASN A 226 22.24 4.74 6.75
C ASN A 226 20.91 5.05 7.44
N GLY A 227 19.90 4.19 7.28
CA GLY A 227 18.65 4.27 8.03
C GLY A 227 18.82 3.95 9.52
N ASP A 228 17.84 4.31 10.34
CA ASP A 228 17.88 3.96 11.76
C ASP A 228 17.84 2.45 11.97
N LYS A 229 18.90 1.93 12.60
CA LYS A 229 19.08 0.48 12.77
C LYS A 229 17.95 -0.16 13.60
N ARG A 230 17.40 0.53 14.61
CA ARG A 230 16.29 -0.02 15.42
C ARG A 230 15.05 -0.22 14.58
N LEU A 231 14.74 0.71 13.68
CA LEU A 231 13.59 0.59 12.78
C LEU A 231 13.79 -0.58 11.81
N ILE A 232 15.00 -0.73 11.26
CA ILE A 232 15.34 -1.87 10.38
C ILE A 232 15.24 -3.19 11.13
N ASP A 233 15.82 -3.27 12.33
CA ASP A 233 15.78 -4.47 13.18
C ASP A 233 14.36 -4.80 13.65
N PHE A 234 13.54 -3.80 13.95
CA PHE A 234 12.13 -3.96 14.32
C PHE A 234 11.31 -4.56 13.17
N MET A 235 11.55 -4.07 11.95
CA MET A 235 10.89 -4.63 10.76
C MET A 235 11.30 -6.09 10.53
N TRP A 236 12.57 -6.41 10.77
CA TRP A 236 13.07 -7.78 10.61
C TRP A 236 12.54 -8.73 11.70
N SER A 237 12.64 -8.32 12.97
CA SER A 237 12.42 -9.21 14.11
C SER A 237 10.96 -9.35 14.54
N GLU A 238 10.12 -8.32 14.28
CA GLU A 238 8.75 -8.30 14.76
C GLU A 238 7.73 -8.19 13.62
N PHE A 239 7.88 -7.21 12.73
CA PHE A 239 6.92 -7.02 11.64
C PHE A 239 6.89 -8.23 10.69
N ARG A 240 8.06 -8.62 10.19
CA ARG A 240 8.21 -9.72 9.23
C ARG A 240 7.55 -11.02 9.69
N PRO A 241 7.88 -11.59 10.87
CA PRO A 241 7.26 -12.84 11.32
C PRO A 241 5.75 -12.69 11.57
N PHE A 242 5.31 -11.54 12.11
CA PHE A 242 3.88 -11.26 12.28
C PHE A 242 3.15 -11.27 10.94
N LEU A 243 3.66 -10.51 9.96
CA LEU A 243 3.05 -10.40 8.63
C LEU A 243 2.88 -11.77 7.98
N LYS A 244 3.95 -12.57 7.91
CA LYS A 244 3.95 -13.92 7.31
C LYS A 244 2.93 -14.82 8.00
N ASN A 245 2.92 -14.83 9.33
CA ASN A 245 1.97 -15.63 10.11
C ASN A 245 0.52 -15.17 9.94
N ASN A 246 0.27 -13.85 9.94
CA ASN A 246 -1.08 -13.32 9.80
C ASN A 246 -1.63 -13.58 8.38
N MET A 247 -0.82 -13.39 7.35
CA MET A 247 -1.21 -13.69 5.96
C MET A 247 -1.55 -15.17 5.78
N ARG A 248 -0.70 -16.07 6.31
CA ARG A 248 -0.93 -17.53 6.25
C ARG A 248 -2.19 -17.94 7.01
N ASN A 249 -2.33 -17.51 8.26
CA ASN A 249 -3.37 -18.01 9.16
C ASN A 249 -4.75 -17.41 8.84
N LYS A 250 -4.81 -16.12 8.48
CA LYS A 250 -6.08 -15.42 8.24
C LYS A 250 -6.55 -15.50 6.80
N PHE A 251 -5.61 -15.56 5.84
CA PHE A 251 -5.93 -15.45 4.41
C PHE A 251 -5.49 -16.68 3.61
N ALA A 252 -4.79 -17.65 4.22
CA ALA A 252 -4.20 -18.80 3.54
C ALA A 252 -3.26 -18.41 2.38
N ILE A 253 -2.52 -17.30 2.55
CA ILE A 253 -1.59 -16.75 1.55
C ILE A 253 -0.17 -16.80 2.11
N GLU A 254 0.71 -17.49 1.39
CA GLU A 254 2.13 -17.51 1.68
C GLU A 254 2.83 -16.25 1.15
N SER A 255 3.88 -15.85 1.85
CA SER A 255 4.71 -14.73 1.44
C SER A 255 6.18 -14.96 1.81
N VAL A 256 7.07 -14.35 1.03
CA VAL A 256 8.51 -14.43 1.24
C VAL A 256 9.16 -13.06 1.01
N GLU A 257 10.37 -12.90 1.49
CA GLU A 257 11.12 -11.66 1.33
C GLU A 257 11.49 -11.42 -0.14
N TYR A 258 11.21 -10.21 -0.64
CA TYR A 258 11.51 -9.83 -2.02
C TYR A 258 13.01 -9.75 -2.27
N GLY A 259 13.41 -10.24 -3.44
CA GLY A 259 14.81 -10.26 -3.83
C GLY A 259 15.05 -10.95 -5.16
N HIS A 260 16.30 -11.37 -5.34
CA HIS A 260 16.76 -12.05 -6.54
C HIS A 260 17.78 -13.13 -6.19
N PHE A 261 17.85 -14.20 -6.98
CA PHE A 261 18.96 -15.14 -6.87
C PHE A 261 20.29 -14.44 -7.11
N MET A 262 21.32 -14.80 -6.34
CA MET A 262 22.70 -14.35 -6.60
C MET A 262 23.15 -14.81 -7.98
N ASP A 263 22.70 -15.99 -8.40
CA ASP A 263 22.96 -16.58 -9.72
C ASP A 263 21.71 -17.36 -10.16
N TYR A 264 21.07 -16.93 -11.25
CA TYR A 264 19.86 -17.58 -11.77
C TYR A 264 20.12 -19.00 -12.32
N LYS A 265 21.39 -19.33 -12.66
CA LYS A 265 21.78 -20.67 -13.10
C LYS A 265 22.14 -21.58 -11.93
N ASN A 266 22.40 -21.01 -10.78
CA ASN A 266 22.75 -21.72 -9.56
C ASN A 266 22.06 -21.07 -8.35
N PRO A 267 20.76 -21.37 -8.10
CA PRO A 267 19.99 -20.82 -6.99
C PRO A 267 20.61 -21.09 -5.60
N GLU A 268 21.38 -22.17 -5.46
CA GLU A 268 22.07 -22.54 -4.20
C GLU A 268 23.09 -21.48 -3.74
N LYS A 269 23.53 -20.58 -4.63
CA LYS A 269 24.39 -19.45 -4.25
C LYS A 269 23.67 -18.42 -3.38
N GLY A 270 22.36 -18.56 -3.20
CA GLY A 270 21.54 -17.80 -2.26
C GLY A 270 20.67 -16.73 -2.91
N TRP A 271 19.90 -16.10 -2.05
CA TRP A 271 18.93 -15.06 -2.34
C TRP A 271 19.37 -13.74 -1.72
N LYS A 272 19.36 -12.65 -2.45
CA LYS A 272 19.72 -11.32 -1.99
C LYS A 272 18.56 -10.35 -2.10
N SER A 273 18.51 -9.37 -1.19
CA SER A 273 17.55 -8.27 -1.23
C SER A 273 17.76 -7.37 -2.44
N VAL A 274 16.80 -6.48 -2.70
CA VAL A 274 16.97 -5.37 -3.67
C VAL A 274 18.01 -4.37 -3.18
N GLY A 275 18.48 -3.52 -4.10
CA GLY A 275 19.47 -2.48 -3.77
C GLY A 275 18.92 -1.46 -2.76
N PRO A 276 19.80 -0.91 -1.89
CA PRO A 276 19.40 0.01 -0.83
C PRO A 276 19.38 1.48 -1.27
N GLU A 277 19.49 1.78 -2.57
CA GLU A 277 19.61 3.14 -3.09
C GLU A 277 18.38 4.00 -2.73
N ALA A 278 18.63 5.23 -2.29
CA ALA A 278 17.62 6.20 -1.88
C ALA A 278 16.68 6.65 -3.01
N ARG A 279 17.01 6.39 -4.27
CA ARG A 279 16.13 6.68 -5.41
C ARG A 279 14.85 5.83 -5.41
N TYR A 280 14.86 4.66 -4.74
CA TYR A 280 13.68 3.84 -4.51
C TYR A 280 12.88 4.40 -3.34
N LEU A 281 11.58 4.58 -3.52
CA LEU A 281 10.73 5.23 -2.52
C LEU A 281 10.81 4.54 -1.15
N VAL A 282 10.80 3.21 -1.11
CA VAL A 282 10.90 2.44 0.15
C VAL A 282 12.16 2.79 0.96
N ASN A 283 13.30 2.97 0.30
CA ASN A 283 14.55 3.35 0.97
C ASN A 283 14.59 4.84 1.33
N TYR A 284 14.04 5.71 0.46
CA TYR A 284 13.91 7.13 0.77
C TYR A 284 13.10 7.36 2.05
N ILE A 285 12.00 6.66 2.22
CA ILE A 285 11.15 6.74 3.42
C ILE A 285 11.91 6.28 4.67
N SER A 286 12.64 5.17 4.59
CA SER A 286 13.41 4.66 5.75
C SER A 286 14.53 5.63 6.19
N LEU A 287 15.14 6.35 5.24
CA LEU A 287 16.11 7.41 5.55
C LEU A 287 15.49 8.65 6.22
N ARG A 288 14.17 8.77 6.20
CA ARG A 288 13.41 9.80 6.92
C ARG A 288 12.96 9.34 8.31
N ASN A 289 13.52 8.25 8.84
CA ASN A 289 13.10 7.62 10.10
C ASN A 289 11.62 7.20 10.12
N ARG A 290 11.08 6.73 8.99
CA ARG A 290 9.70 6.20 8.91
C ARG A 290 9.73 4.76 8.45
N LEU A 291 8.77 3.99 8.91
CA LEU A 291 8.60 2.61 8.46
C LEU A 291 8.15 2.62 7.00
N SER A 292 8.67 1.71 6.22
CA SER A 292 8.33 1.59 4.80
C SER A 292 8.25 0.14 4.37
N LEU A 293 7.32 -0.16 3.48
CA LEU A 293 7.08 -1.47 2.92
C LEU A 293 6.91 -1.39 1.41
N LEU A 294 7.56 -2.27 0.73
CA LEU A 294 7.33 -2.58 -0.67
C LEU A 294 6.62 -3.94 -0.73
N ASN A 295 5.40 -3.96 -1.26
CA ASN A 295 4.69 -5.19 -1.61
C ASN A 295 4.96 -5.49 -3.09
N GLU A 296 5.37 -6.72 -3.40
CA GLU A 296 5.64 -7.16 -4.77
C GLU A 296 4.86 -8.45 -5.03
N ASN A 297 3.71 -8.32 -5.66
CA ASN A 297 2.91 -9.49 -6.01
C ASN A 297 3.53 -10.24 -7.19
N TYR A 298 3.39 -11.57 -7.19
CA TYR A 298 4.01 -12.43 -8.19
C TYR A 298 3.30 -12.34 -9.54
N SER A 299 3.95 -11.78 -10.55
CA SER A 299 3.34 -11.48 -11.88
C SER A 299 2.81 -12.70 -12.62
N TYR A 300 3.35 -13.89 -12.37
CA TYR A 300 2.89 -15.14 -13.01
C TYR A 300 1.68 -15.77 -12.32
N ALA A 301 1.33 -15.34 -11.11
CA ALA A 301 0.05 -15.70 -10.49
C ALA A 301 -1.12 -15.03 -11.21
N GLY A 302 -2.29 -15.65 -11.22
CA GLY A 302 -3.51 -15.08 -11.79
C GLY A 302 -3.91 -13.76 -11.13
N TYR A 303 -4.60 -12.89 -11.84
CA TYR A 303 -4.94 -11.55 -11.35
C TYR A 303 -5.74 -11.58 -10.04
N GLU A 304 -6.70 -12.50 -9.90
CA GLU A 304 -7.45 -12.67 -8.66
C GLU A 304 -6.53 -12.99 -7.47
N THR A 305 -5.60 -13.93 -7.66
CA THR A 305 -4.62 -14.31 -6.62
C THR A 305 -3.77 -13.12 -6.22
N ARG A 306 -3.31 -12.31 -7.18
CA ARG A 306 -2.52 -11.11 -6.89
C ARG A 306 -3.33 -10.06 -6.13
N VAL A 307 -4.59 -9.80 -6.51
CA VAL A 307 -5.47 -8.85 -5.80
C VAL A 307 -5.72 -9.32 -4.36
N LYS A 308 -6.04 -10.61 -4.16
CA LYS A 308 -6.21 -11.19 -2.83
C LYS A 308 -4.92 -11.16 -2.02
N GLY A 309 -3.78 -11.39 -2.67
CA GLY A 309 -2.45 -11.30 -2.05
C GLY A 309 -2.13 -9.89 -1.57
N ALA A 310 -2.33 -8.89 -2.43
CA ALA A 310 -2.16 -7.48 -2.06
C ALA A 310 -3.10 -7.06 -0.92
N TYR A 311 -4.37 -7.47 -0.98
CA TYR A 311 -5.34 -7.20 0.07
C TYR A 311 -4.92 -7.82 1.42
N ALA A 312 -4.51 -9.07 1.42
CA ALA A 312 -4.04 -9.77 2.62
C ALA A 312 -2.80 -9.10 3.21
N PHE A 313 -1.86 -8.67 2.36
CA PHE A 313 -0.68 -7.93 2.77
C PHE A 313 -1.04 -6.60 3.44
N LEU A 314 -1.89 -5.80 2.80
CA LEU A 314 -2.34 -4.50 3.33
C LEU A 314 -3.09 -4.67 4.65
N SER A 315 -4.06 -5.58 4.71
CA SER A 315 -4.84 -5.85 5.93
C SER A 315 -3.97 -6.37 7.08
N SER A 316 -2.99 -7.25 6.80
CA SER A 316 -2.06 -7.75 7.81
C SER A 316 -1.11 -6.67 8.31
N SER A 317 -0.65 -5.77 7.43
CA SER A 317 0.18 -4.62 7.81
C SER A 317 -0.57 -3.65 8.72
N LEU A 318 -1.84 -3.35 8.41
CA LEU A 318 -2.68 -2.53 9.29
C LEU A 318 -2.96 -3.23 10.64
N THR A 319 -3.17 -4.54 10.64
CA THR A 319 -3.34 -5.31 11.88
C THR A 319 -2.09 -5.21 12.78
N PHE A 320 -0.90 -5.26 12.20
CA PHE A 320 0.34 -5.05 12.95
C PHE A 320 0.41 -3.63 13.54
N CYS A 321 0.12 -2.60 12.75
CA CYS A 321 0.10 -1.21 13.21
C CYS A 321 -0.93 -1.01 14.33
N TYR A 322 -2.12 -1.60 14.21
CA TYR A 322 -3.15 -1.55 15.22
C TYR A 322 -2.67 -2.12 16.56
N ASN A 323 -2.01 -3.28 16.54
CA ASN A 323 -1.52 -3.96 17.73
C ASN A 323 -0.27 -3.30 18.33
N SER A 324 0.53 -2.62 17.51
CA SER A 324 1.86 -2.12 17.88
C SER A 324 1.94 -0.59 17.93
N LYS A 325 0.81 0.14 17.92
CA LYS A 325 0.73 1.60 17.81
C LYS A 325 1.73 2.32 18.72
N ASN A 326 1.71 2.03 20.02
CA ASN A 326 2.52 2.74 21.00
C ASN A 326 4.02 2.49 20.80
N LYS A 327 4.39 1.24 20.49
CA LYS A 327 5.79 0.86 20.22
C LYS A 327 6.32 1.52 18.96
N ILE A 328 5.52 1.57 17.89
CA ILE A 328 5.87 2.27 16.65
C ILE A 328 6.12 3.75 16.95
N ARG A 329 5.20 4.42 17.63
CA ARG A 329 5.35 5.84 18.00
C ARG A 329 6.62 6.12 18.81
N GLU A 330 6.90 5.28 19.78
CA GLU A 330 8.09 5.41 20.60
C GLU A 330 9.37 5.29 19.77
N PHE A 331 9.47 4.27 18.91
CA PHE A 331 10.64 4.04 18.08
C PHE A 331 10.88 5.17 17.09
N LEU A 332 9.83 5.66 16.41
CA LEU A 332 9.94 6.79 15.51
C LEU A 332 10.38 8.07 16.24
N LYS A 333 9.82 8.35 17.42
CA LYS A 333 10.23 9.48 18.25
C LYS A 333 11.69 9.40 18.67
N GLN A 334 12.18 8.23 19.08
CA GLN A 334 13.57 8.02 19.45
C GLN A 334 14.50 8.21 18.23
N ALA A 335 14.15 7.67 17.06
CA ALA A 335 14.91 7.84 15.83
C ALA A 335 15.05 9.31 15.43
N ASP A 336 13.94 10.08 15.50
CA ASP A 336 13.95 11.50 15.20
C ASP A 336 14.81 12.30 16.21
N GLN A 337 14.66 12.01 17.51
CA GLN A 337 15.44 12.68 18.56
C GLN A 337 16.94 12.45 18.41
N GLU A 338 17.36 11.23 18.11
CA GLU A 338 18.77 10.92 17.90
C GLU A 338 19.32 11.58 16.64
N THR A 339 18.53 11.62 15.55
CA THR A 339 18.93 12.32 14.32
C THR A 339 19.10 13.81 14.57
N ILE A 340 18.19 14.45 15.30
CA ILE A 340 18.27 15.86 15.69
C ILE A 340 19.52 16.08 16.57
N GLN A 341 19.75 15.21 17.55
CA GLN A 341 20.89 15.34 18.46
C GLN A 341 22.23 15.22 17.72
N LYS A 342 22.36 14.28 16.79
CA LYS A 342 23.56 14.16 15.92
C LYS A 342 23.77 15.43 15.08
N GLY A 343 22.69 16.05 14.57
CA GLY A 343 22.80 17.31 13.83
C GLY A 343 23.22 18.50 14.72
N LEU A 344 22.77 18.54 15.97
CA LEU A 344 23.12 19.60 16.93
C LEU A 344 24.54 19.46 17.51
N THR A 345 24.99 18.24 17.74
CA THR A 345 26.28 17.92 18.35
C THR A 345 27.00 16.83 17.58
N PRO A 346 27.44 17.12 16.34
CA PRO A 346 28.11 16.13 15.49
C PRO A 346 29.43 15.69 16.14
N SER A 347 29.73 14.41 16.03
CA SER A 347 30.94 13.79 16.57
C SER A 347 31.79 13.15 15.47
N LYS A 348 33.09 12.90 15.76
CA LYS A 348 33.97 12.16 14.85
C LYS A 348 33.55 10.69 14.65
N ALA A 349 32.70 10.16 15.53
CA ALA A 349 32.14 8.81 15.41
C ALA A 349 30.97 8.74 14.43
N ASP A 350 30.36 9.88 14.07
CA ASP A 350 29.28 9.92 13.10
C ASP A 350 29.85 9.64 11.72
N SER A 351 29.27 8.68 11.04
CA SER A 351 29.73 8.24 9.72
C SER A 351 28.55 7.90 8.82
N PHE A 352 28.75 8.03 7.52
CA PHE A 352 27.82 7.56 6.50
C PHE A 352 28.47 6.45 5.69
N ILE A 353 27.70 5.42 5.42
CA ILE A 353 28.11 4.33 4.53
C ILE A 353 27.93 4.83 3.10
N VAL A 354 29.03 4.95 2.36
CA VAL A 354 29.05 5.46 0.97
C VAL A 354 29.18 4.35 -0.06
N ASP A 355 29.65 3.17 0.37
CA ASP A 355 29.80 2.00 -0.48
C ASP A 355 29.37 0.73 0.26
N TYR A 356 28.81 -0.24 -0.46
CA TYR A 356 28.29 -1.48 0.11
C TYR A 356 28.39 -2.63 -0.88
N LYS A 357 28.48 -3.83 -0.32
CA LYS A 357 28.41 -5.08 -1.08
C LYS A 357 27.17 -5.86 -0.70
N GLN A 358 26.34 -6.20 -1.68
CA GLN A 358 25.23 -7.12 -1.46
C GLN A 358 25.74 -8.53 -1.21
N VAL A 359 25.22 -9.14 -0.16
CA VAL A 359 25.49 -10.53 0.21
C VAL A 359 24.16 -11.29 0.26
N PRO A 360 24.17 -12.62 0.14
CA PRO A 360 22.97 -13.43 0.39
C PRO A 360 22.43 -13.14 1.80
N TYR A 361 21.11 -13.34 1.98
CA TYR A 361 20.54 -13.35 3.33
C TYR A 361 21.29 -14.39 4.17
N GLN A 362 21.78 -13.97 5.34
CA GLN A 362 22.52 -14.84 6.25
C GLN A 362 21.63 -15.78 7.02
N ASN A 363 20.38 -15.40 7.24
CA ASN A 363 19.38 -16.24 7.86
C ASN A 363 18.73 -17.13 6.79
N GLU A 364 18.39 -18.35 7.18
CA GLU A 364 17.71 -19.28 6.31
C GLU A 364 16.37 -18.72 5.83
N LEU A 365 16.21 -18.62 4.52
CA LEU A 365 14.96 -18.29 3.85
C LEU A 365 14.51 -19.52 3.07
N THR A 366 13.29 -19.95 3.38
CA THR A 366 12.65 -20.99 2.58
C THR A 366 11.87 -20.32 1.46
N LEU A 367 12.30 -20.56 0.23
CA LEU A 367 11.64 -20.13 -1.01
C LEU A 367 11.24 -21.38 -1.78
N LYS A 368 9.96 -21.50 -2.11
CA LYS A 368 9.49 -22.59 -2.96
C LYS A 368 9.65 -22.17 -4.41
N VAL A 369 10.38 -22.95 -5.19
CA VAL A 369 10.61 -22.69 -6.61
C VAL A 369 9.95 -23.76 -7.48
N TYR A 370 9.46 -23.35 -8.65
CA TYR A 370 9.01 -24.29 -9.66
C TYR A 370 10.22 -24.95 -10.33
N GLU A 371 10.18 -26.26 -10.50
CA GLU A 371 11.14 -27.02 -11.28
C GLU A 371 11.09 -26.70 -12.79
#